data_0d0b45d45111e6a0c615b931786fb902
#
_entry.id   0d0b45d45111e6a0c615b931786fb902
#
_cell.length_a   1.000
_cell.length_b   1.000
_cell.length_c   1.000
_cell.angle_alpha   90.00
_cell.angle_beta   90.00
_cell.angle_gamma   90.00
#
_symmetry.space_group_name_H-M   'P 1'
#
loop_
_entity.id
_entity.type
_entity.pdbx_description
1 polymer ?
#
loop_
_entity_poly.entity_id
_entity_poly.type
_entity_poly.pdbx_seq_one_letter_code
_entity_poly.pdbx_strand_id
1 'polypeptide(L)'
;MTTMDQTGRIPTLHVEANSIPQAHFRAMKAVWEHGLAIRTEYDRKNAARAFIDPPSRDARVLVEVKDPFAEPRYCPLSFCEVGTYIAEILGAKDHMVVPMAELKAAVGGELSAQEWPYTYHQRLFAHPDADGSVVDQMAMAIERVAKTPHTRRAVATTAVPNIDPYLKEDVPCLREVQLRCPEDAEGNLVLNMNTMWRSRDLYKAWPDNVIGITFLQSVVAKAIEEKAGRPVRVGSYADYASSLHIYGQDFGAVGGDAERGLKSFFDNFDEETYLARSLTSEMARDMLVIPQLKELLSPRLVAQWRFPNASIRMIEGIIADLESGKLRA
;
A
#
# COMPACT_ATOMS: atom_id res chain seq x y z
N MET A 1 29.87 -13.90 -6.05
CA MET A 1 29.02 -13.17 -7.03
C MET A 1 28.22 -14.21 -7.79
N THR A 2 26.94 -14.35 -7.47
CA THR A 2 26.04 -15.19 -8.25
C THR A 2 25.93 -14.54 -9.63
N THR A 3 26.23 -15.26 -10.69
CA THR A 3 26.03 -14.77 -12.07
C THR A 3 24.58 -14.40 -12.23
N MET A 4 24.28 -13.10 -12.44
CA MET A 4 22.93 -12.64 -12.70
C MET A 4 22.37 -13.38 -13.92
N ASP A 5 21.12 -13.83 -13.80
CA ASP A 5 20.42 -14.45 -14.93
C ASP A 5 20.29 -13.42 -16.06
N GLN A 6 21.03 -13.61 -17.13
CA GLN A 6 21.01 -12.74 -18.30
C GLN A 6 19.94 -13.17 -19.33
N THR A 7 19.07 -14.10 -18.96
CA THR A 7 18.03 -14.59 -19.87
C THR A 7 16.87 -13.62 -20.09
N GLY A 8 16.81 -12.54 -19.30
CA GLY A 8 15.69 -11.59 -19.30
C GLY A 8 14.42 -12.14 -18.64
N ARG A 9 14.49 -13.32 -18.04
CA ARG A 9 13.36 -13.90 -17.31
C ARG A 9 13.21 -13.25 -15.95
N ILE A 10 12.06 -12.66 -15.68
CA ILE A 10 11.75 -12.10 -14.35
C ILE A 10 11.45 -13.26 -13.39
N PRO A 11 12.20 -13.41 -12.28
CA PRO A 11 11.97 -14.48 -11.32
C PRO A 11 10.62 -14.32 -10.61
N THR A 12 10.08 -15.45 -10.13
CA THR A 12 8.89 -15.47 -9.28
C THR A 12 9.31 -15.98 -7.91
N LEU A 13 9.05 -15.18 -6.88
CA LEU A 13 9.43 -15.45 -5.50
C LEU A 13 8.19 -15.55 -4.61
N HIS A 14 8.30 -16.29 -3.53
CA HIS A 14 7.30 -16.37 -2.48
C HIS A 14 7.95 -16.02 -1.14
N VAL A 15 7.29 -15.15 -0.38
CA VAL A 15 7.71 -14.72 0.96
C VAL A 15 6.54 -14.91 1.90
N GLU A 16 6.75 -15.66 2.97
CA GLU A 16 5.79 -15.88 4.04
C GLU A 16 6.38 -15.35 5.35
N ALA A 17 5.58 -14.61 6.11
CA ALA A 17 6.00 -14.04 7.38
C ALA A 17 4.83 -13.89 8.34
N ASN A 18 5.13 -13.76 9.64
CA ASN A 18 4.10 -13.56 10.64
C ASN A 18 3.67 -12.10 10.77
N SER A 19 4.61 -11.15 10.67
CA SER A 19 4.36 -9.72 10.82
C SER A 19 4.81 -8.91 9.60
N ILE A 20 4.35 -7.67 9.48
CA ILE A 20 4.71 -6.76 8.38
C ILE A 20 6.24 -6.50 8.32
N PRO A 21 6.94 -6.16 9.43
CA PRO A 21 8.39 -5.96 9.36
C PRO A 21 9.15 -7.22 8.97
N GLN A 22 8.71 -8.39 9.42
CA GLN A 22 9.32 -9.66 9.03
C GLN A 22 9.17 -9.90 7.53
N ALA A 23 7.98 -9.67 6.99
CA ALA A 23 7.70 -9.78 5.56
C ALA A 23 8.55 -8.81 4.75
N HIS A 24 8.69 -7.56 5.19
CA HIS A 24 9.49 -6.55 4.52
C HIS A 24 10.96 -6.94 4.47
N PHE A 25 11.56 -7.33 5.60
CA PHE A 25 12.96 -7.77 5.64
C PHE A 25 13.21 -8.95 4.70
N ARG A 26 12.36 -9.98 4.78
CA ARG A 26 12.48 -11.17 3.93
C ARG A 26 12.29 -10.86 2.46
N ALA A 27 11.32 -10.03 2.10
CA ALA A 27 11.08 -9.62 0.73
C ALA A 27 12.25 -8.80 0.16
N MET A 28 12.77 -7.83 0.93
CA MET A 28 13.96 -7.07 0.54
C MET A 28 15.15 -7.99 0.27
N LYS A 29 15.41 -8.94 1.17
CA LYS A 29 16.50 -9.90 1.01
C LYS A 29 16.31 -10.78 -0.23
N ALA A 30 15.10 -11.34 -0.41
CA ALA A 30 14.78 -12.19 -1.55
C ALA A 30 14.92 -11.45 -2.89
N VAL A 31 14.40 -10.22 -2.99
CA VAL A 31 14.51 -9.41 -4.20
C VAL A 31 15.95 -8.96 -4.45
N TRP A 32 16.71 -8.63 -3.40
CA TRP A 32 18.11 -8.29 -3.51
C TRP A 32 18.95 -9.45 -4.05
N GLU A 33 18.76 -10.65 -3.51
CA GLU A 33 19.55 -11.84 -3.85
C GLU A 33 19.16 -12.47 -5.17
N HIS A 34 17.87 -12.48 -5.50
CA HIS A 34 17.32 -13.25 -6.62
C HIS A 34 16.64 -12.40 -7.70
N GLY A 35 16.40 -11.09 -7.44
CA GLY A 35 15.77 -10.19 -8.41
C GLY A 35 16.66 -9.96 -9.62
N LEU A 36 15.99 -9.79 -10.78
CA LEU A 36 16.66 -9.42 -12.02
C LEU A 36 17.16 -7.96 -11.93
N ALA A 37 18.37 -7.71 -12.37
CA ALA A 37 18.86 -6.34 -12.54
C ALA A 37 18.26 -5.73 -13.81
N ILE A 38 17.42 -4.71 -13.67
CA ILE A 38 16.69 -4.09 -14.76
C ILE A 38 16.74 -2.57 -14.68
N ARG A 39 16.81 -1.91 -15.83
CA ARG A 39 16.66 -0.46 -15.96
C ARG A 39 15.20 -0.06 -15.88
N THR A 40 14.95 1.11 -15.31
CA THR A 40 13.63 1.70 -15.23
C THR A 40 13.62 3.10 -15.88
N GLU A 41 12.43 3.60 -16.16
CA GLU A 41 12.21 4.97 -16.63
C GLU A 41 12.61 6.02 -15.60
N TYR A 42 12.71 5.66 -14.33
CA TYR A 42 13.08 6.54 -13.22
C TYR A 42 14.59 6.59 -12.94
N ASP A 43 15.40 5.78 -13.65
CA ASP A 43 16.85 5.78 -13.48
C ASP A 43 17.43 7.15 -13.88
N ARG A 44 18.17 7.78 -12.97
CA ARG A 44 18.78 9.09 -13.21
C ARG A 44 19.91 8.98 -14.23
N LYS A 45 20.05 10.05 -15.03
CA LYS A 45 21.09 10.16 -16.06
C LYS A 45 21.87 11.46 -15.88
N ASN A 46 23.17 11.44 -16.18
CA ASN A 46 24.00 12.64 -16.24
C ASN A 46 23.77 13.43 -17.55
N ALA A 47 24.46 14.58 -17.69
CA ALA A 47 24.37 15.43 -18.88
C ALA A 47 24.75 14.71 -20.18
N ALA A 48 25.60 13.68 -20.13
CA ALA A 48 25.97 12.84 -21.27
C ALA A 48 24.96 11.69 -21.52
N ARG A 49 23.79 11.68 -20.83
CA ARG A 49 22.75 10.64 -20.89
C ARG A 49 23.20 9.25 -20.41
N ALA A 50 24.34 9.16 -19.72
CA ALA A 50 24.77 7.92 -19.07
C ALA A 50 24.03 7.74 -17.74
N PHE A 51 23.67 6.50 -17.41
CA PHE A 51 23.04 6.19 -16.15
C PHE A 51 23.98 6.44 -14.96
N ILE A 52 23.49 7.11 -13.94
CA ILE A 52 24.19 7.39 -12.69
C ILE A 52 23.91 6.27 -11.69
N ASP A 53 22.66 5.83 -11.63
CA ASP A 53 22.23 4.79 -10.69
C ASP A 53 22.57 3.39 -11.23
N PRO A 54 22.86 2.41 -10.35
CA PRO A 54 22.90 1.01 -10.76
C PRO A 54 21.50 0.55 -11.21
N PRO A 55 21.40 -0.57 -11.96
CA PRO A 55 20.11 -1.16 -12.30
C PRO A 55 19.32 -1.55 -11.04
N SER A 56 18.01 -1.29 -11.05
CA SER A 56 17.10 -1.74 -10.00
C SER A 56 17.06 -3.27 -9.89
N ARG A 57 16.66 -3.80 -8.74
CA ARG A 57 16.35 -5.24 -8.55
C ARG A 57 14.85 -5.43 -8.64
N ASP A 58 14.39 -6.38 -9.43
CA ASP A 58 12.97 -6.60 -9.71
C ASP A 58 12.61 -8.10 -9.75
N ALA A 59 11.47 -8.45 -9.20
CA ALA A 59 10.91 -9.79 -9.22
C ALA A 59 9.37 -9.75 -9.19
N ARG A 60 8.72 -10.80 -9.67
CA ARG A 60 7.33 -11.10 -9.31
C ARG A 60 7.34 -11.73 -7.93
N VAL A 61 6.56 -11.20 -7.01
CA VAL A 61 6.56 -11.70 -5.63
C VAL A 61 5.14 -11.86 -5.12
N LEU A 62 4.88 -12.99 -4.49
CA LEU A 62 3.74 -13.19 -3.58
C LEU A 62 4.26 -13.04 -2.16
N VAL A 63 3.76 -12.06 -1.43
CA VAL A 63 4.07 -11.85 0.00
C VAL A 63 2.84 -12.18 0.82
N GLU A 64 2.97 -13.09 1.79
CA GLU A 64 1.93 -13.40 2.76
C GLU A 64 2.34 -12.94 4.16
N VAL A 65 1.49 -12.10 4.77
CA VAL A 65 1.58 -11.69 6.17
C VAL A 65 0.47 -12.39 6.94
N LYS A 66 0.81 -13.38 7.77
CA LYS A 66 -0.16 -14.23 8.49
C LYS A 66 -0.98 -13.45 9.50
N ASP A 67 -0.33 -12.54 10.23
CA ASP A 67 -0.98 -11.64 11.17
C ASP A 67 -0.47 -10.20 10.94
N PRO A 68 -1.20 -9.40 10.15
CA PRO A 68 -0.80 -8.02 9.86
C PRO A 68 -0.88 -7.09 11.08
N PHE A 69 -1.41 -7.58 12.22
CA PHE A 69 -1.44 -6.87 13.50
C PHE A 69 -0.50 -7.48 14.55
N ALA A 70 0.35 -8.46 14.18
CA ALA A 70 1.41 -8.96 15.05
C ALA A 70 2.46 -7.89 15.34
N GLU A 71 2.94 -7.88 16.59
CA GLU A 71 3.98 -6.95 17.04
C GLU A 71 5.41 -7.51 16.86
N PRO A 72 6.40 -6.66 16.53
CA PRO A 72 6.23 -5.26 16.14
C PRO A 72 5.56 -5.15 14.76
N ARG A 73 4.85 -4.02 14.53
CA ARG A 73 4.04 -3.87 13.31
C ARG A 73 4.64 -2.92 12.27
N TYR A 74 5.36 -1.90 12.68
CA TYR A 74 5.85 -0.83 11.80
C TYR A 74 7.33 -1.00 11.47
N CYS A 75 7.65 -0.99 10.18
CA CYS A 75 9.01 -1.14 9.69
C CYS A 75 9.90 0.05 10.08
N PRO A 76 11.20 -0.17 10.37
CA PRO A 76 12.12 0.93 10.63
C PRO A 76 12.56 1.66 9.36
N LEU A 77 12.23 1.12 8.19
CA LEU A 77 12.51 1.68 6.86
C LEU A 77 11.18 1.86 6.11
N SER A 78 10.83 3.12 5.80
CA SER A 78 9.67 3.49 4.99
C SER A 78 9.78 4.98 4.64
N PHE A 79 8.76 5.56 3.98
CA PHE A 79 8.60 7.01 3.89
C PHE A 79 8.26 7.65 5.24
N CYS A 80 7.81 6.85 6.21
CA CYS A 80 7.32 7.30 7.52
C CYS A 80 6.14 8.27 7.45
N GLU A 81 5.32 8.17 6.41
CA GLU A 81 4.11 9.01 6.20
C GLU A 81 2.82 8.23 6.46
N VAL A 82 2.89 7.25 7.34
CA VAL A 82 1.82 6.28 7.59
C VAL A 82 0.49 6.89 8.03
N GLY A 83 0.49 7.93 8.86
CA GLY A 83 -0.74 8.63 9.29
C GLY A 83 -1.41 9.35 8.12
N THR A 84 -0.63 10.02 7.29
CA THR A 84 -1.09 10.68 6.06
C THR A 84 -1.67 9.65 5.09
N TYR A 85 -1.01 8.49 4.94
CA TYR A 85 -1.46 7.43 4.03
C TYR A 85 -2.73 6.72 4.55
N ILE A 86 -2.86 6.52 5.88
CA ILE A 86 -4.10 6.01 6.49
C ILE A 86 -5.28 6.95 6.18
N ALA A 87 -5.10 8.26 6.33
CA ALA A 87 -6.14 9.23 5.98
C ALA A 87 -6.52 9.16 4.49
N GLU A 88 -5.53 9.00 3.60
CA GLU A 88 -5.75 8.87 2.16
C GLU A 88 -6.50 7.60 1.80
N ILE A 89 -6.06 6.44 2.31
CA ILE A 89 -6.68 5.16 1.99
C ILE A 89 -8.10 5.03 2.57
N LEU A 90 -8.47 5.87 3.52
CA LEU A 90 -9.83 6.00 4.05
C LEU A 90 -10.66 7.10 3.38
N GLY A 91 -10.11 7.82 2.38
CA GLY A 91 -10.84 8.75 1.54
C GLY A 91 -10.74 10.23 1.90
N ALA A 92 -9.91 10.60 2.88
CA ALA A 92 -9.78 12.00 3.29
C ALA A 92 -9.31 12.93 2.15
N LYS A 93 -8.66 12.38 1.11
CA LYS A 93 -8.12 13.13 -0.03
C LYS A 93 -8.91 12.95 -1.33
N ASP A 94 -10.04 12.26 -1.33
CA ASP A 94 -10.82 11.99 -2.55
C ASP A 94 -11.33 13.25 -3.25
N HIS A 95 -11.50 14.34 -2.52
CA HIS A 95 -11.87 15.65 -3.08
C HIS A 95 -10.81 16.23 -4.04
N MET A 96 -9.60 15.70 -4.04
CA MET A 96 -8.53 16.10 -4.96
C MET A 96 -8.64 15.37 -6.31
N VAL A 97 -9.46 14.32 -6.41
CA VAL A 97 -9.60 13.55 -7.64
C VAL A 97 -10.39 14.35 -8.68
N VAL A 98 -9.76 14.55 -9.83
CA VAL A 98 -10.37 15.23 -10.97
C VAL A 98 -11.51 14.38 -11.53
N PRO A 99 -12.69 15.00 -11.82
CA PRO A 99 -13.80 14.30 -12.47
C PRO A 99 -13.37 13.62 -13.78
N MET A 100 -13.91 12.42 -14.04
CA MET A 100 -13.54 11.61 -15.22
C MET A 100 -13.62 12.39 -16.54
N ALA A 101 -14.65 13.24 -16.72
CA ALA A 101 -14.82 14.01 -17.94
C ALA A 101 -13.68 15.03 -18.14
N GLU A 102 -13.27 15.68 -17.06
CA GLU A 102 -12.14 16.62 -17.06
C GLU A 102 -10.81 15.89 -17.26
N LEU A 103 -10.62 14.74 -16.60
CA LEU A 103 -9.45 13.91 -16.77
C LEU A 103 -9.29 13.42 -18.22
N LYS A 104 -10.37 13.03 -18.89
CA LYS A 104 -10.37 12.69 -20.32
C LYS A 104 -9.96 13.87 -21.21
N ALA A 105 -10.42 15.08 -20.90
CA ALA A 105 -10.07 16.28 -21.62
C ALA A 105 -8.62 16.69 -21.36
N ALA A 106 -8.10 16.43 -20.15
CA ALA A 106 -6.72 16.73 -19.72
C ALA A 106 -5.73 15.64 -20.11
N VAL A 107 -6.17 14.53 -20.76
CA VAL A 107 -5.24 13.47 -21.20
C VAL A 107 -4.13 14.07 -22.03
N GLY A 108 -2.91 14.05 -21.48
CA GLY A 108 -1.72 14.66 -22.09
C GLY A 108 -1.35 16.05 -21.54
N GLY A 109 -2.16 16.66 -20.68
CA GLY A 109 -1.83 17.86 -19.90
C GLY A 109 -1.22 17.51 -18.53
N GLU A 110 -0.61 18.51 -17.89
CA GLU A 110 -0.15 18.38 -16.50
C GLU A 110 -1.31 18.75 -15.55
N LEU A 111 -1.52 17.90 -14.54
CA LEU A 111 -2.41 18.22 -13.42
C LEU A 111 -1.68 19.15 -12.44
N SER A 112 -2.40 20.03 -11.75
CA SER A 112 -1.84 20.82 -10.66
C SER A 112 -1.53 19.93 -9.44
N ALA A 113 -0.71 20.42 -8.52
CA ALA A 113 -0.37 19.69 -7.29
C ALA A 113 -1.58 19.36 -6.39
N GLN A 114 -2.72 20.05 -6.60
CA GLN A 114 -3.98 19.81 -5.89
C GLN A 114 -4.97 18.95 -6.70
N GLU A 115 -4.59 18.51 -7.90
CA GLU A 115 -5.42 17.70 -8.78
C GLU A 115 -4.79 16.33 -8.98
N TRP A 116 -5.50 15.29 -8.58
CA TRP A 116 -5.03 13.93 -8.66
C TRP A 116 -5.84 13.13 -9.69
N PRO A 117 -5.20 12.24 -10.45
CA PRO A 117 -5.94 11.40 -11.41
C PRO A 117 -6.79 10.34 -10.70
N TYR A 118 -6.45 9.98 -9.49
CA TYR A 118 -7.17 9.02 -8.64
C TYR A 118 -6.65 9.05 -7.20
N THR A 119 -7.44 8.48 -6.29
CA THR A 119 -6.97 7.81 -5.06
C THR A 119 -7.38 6.35 -5.10
N TYR A 120 -6.73 5.48 -4.32
CA TYR A 120 -7.19 4.09 -4.22
C TYR A 120 -8.57 4.00 -3.58
N HIS A 121 -8.85 4.86 -2.58
CA HIS A 121 -10.18 4.92 -1.97
C HIS A 121 -11.26 5.27 -2.99
N GLN A 122 -11.09 6.36 -3.74
CA GLN A 122 -12.04 6.74 -4.78
C GLN A 122 -12.27 5.61 -5.79
N ARG A 123 -11.21 4.91 -6.23
CA ARG A 123 -11.33 3.79 -7.17
C ARG A 123 -12.06 2.58 -6.57
N LEU A 124 -12.02 2.37 -5.28
CA LEU A 124 -12.66 1.26 -4.58
C LEU A 124 -14.09 1.57 -4.15
N PHE A 125 -14.35 2.80 -3.66
CA PHE A 125 -15.63 3.20 -3.04
C PHE A 125 -16.49 4.10 -3.93
N ALA A 126 -15.93 4.71 -4.95
CA ALA A 126 -16.64 5.54 -5.94
C ALA A 126 -16.03 5.29 -7.33
N HIS A 127 -15.95 4.02 -7.74
CA HIS A 127 -15.36 3.63 -9.03
C HIS A 127 -16.13 4.27 -10.18
N PRO A 128 -15.45 5.01 -11.07
CA PRO A 128 -16.14 5.67 -12.18
C PRO A 128 -16.59 4.66 -13.23
N ASP A 129 -17.84 4.75 -13.67
CA ASP A 129 -18.39 3.98 -14.78
C ASP A 129 -18.36 4.78 -16.10
N ALA A 130 -18.57 4.09 -17.20
CA ALA A 130 -18.49 4.65 -18.55
C ALA A 130 -19.55 5.73 -18.83
N ASP A 131 -20.71 5.64 -18.17
CA ASP A 131 -21.82 6.61 -18.29
C ASP A 131 -21.69 7.83 -17.36
N GLY A 132 -20.61 7.89 -16.55
CA GLY A 132 -20.38 8.95 -15.58
C GLY A 132 -20.98 8.70 -14.20
N SER A 133 -21.66 7.58 -13.99
CA SER A 133 -22.06 7.12 -12.67
C SER A 133 -20.86 6.59 -11.87
N VAL A 134 -21.06 6.32 -10.59
CA VAL A 134 -20.03 5.72 -9.72
C VAL A 134 -20.58 4.47 -9.05
N VAL A 135 -19.68 3.50 -8.81
CA VAL A 135 -20.00 2.23 -8.17
C VAL A 135 -19.18 2.09 -6.88
N ASP A 136 -19.87 1.94 -5.75
CA ASP A 136 -19.22 1.54 -4.50
C ASP A 136 -19.01 0.01 -4.50
N GLN A 137 -17.85 -0.39 -5.02
CA GLN A 137 -17.46 -1.80 -5.13
C GLN A 137 -17.22 -2.42 -3.75
N MET A 138 -16.66 -1.64 -2.81
CA MET A 138 -16.38 -2.14 -1.47
C MET A 138 -17.64 -2.36 -0.65
N ALA A 139 -18.62 -1.47 -0.71
CA ALA A 139 -19.94 -1.71 -0.08
C ALA A 139 -20.59 -2.99 -0.62
N MET A 140 -20.53 -3.21 -1.94
CA MET A 140 -21.06 -4.44 -2.57
C MET A 140 -20.26 -5.70 -2.15
N ALA A 141 -18.93 -5.60 -2.04
CA ALA A 141 -18.09 -6.71 -1.60
C ALA A 141 -18.36 -7.06 -0.13
N ILE A 142 -18.46 -6.06 0.75
CA ILE A 142 -18.79 -6.20 2.17
C ILE A 142 -20.18 -6.88 2.33
N GLU A 143 -21.19 -6.38 1.65
CA GLU A 143 -22.55 -6.96 1.69
C GLU A 143 -22.55 -8.42 1.23
N ARG A 144 -21.84 -8.70 0.15
CA ARG A 144 -21.73 -10.05 -0.42
C ARG A 144 -21.06 -11.04 0.54
N VAL A 145 -19.99 -10.61 1.22
CA VAL A 145 -19.30 -11.40 2.25
C VAL A 145 -20.18 -11.58 3.48
N ALA A 146 -20.82 -10.53 3.97
CA ALA A 146 -21.70 -10.60 5.15
C ALA A 146 -22.85 -11.59 4.92
N LYS A 147 -23.43 -11.61 3.70
CA LYS A 147 -24.50 -12.53 3.32
C LYS A 147 -24.01 -13.96 3.02
N THR A 148 -22.81 -14.09 2.47
CA THR A 148 -22.25 -15.36 2.01
C THR A 148 -20.74 -15.40 2.29
N PRO A 149 -20.32 -15.74 3.51
CA PRO A 149 -18.92 -15.63 3.93
C PRO A 149 -17.92 -16.41 3.07
N HIS A 150 -18.30 -17.58 2.56
CA HIS A 150 -17.48 -18.41 1.68
C HIS A 150 -17.45 -17.96 0.21
N THR A 151 -18.02 -16.82 -0.12
CA THR A 151 -18.01 -16.29 -1.49
C THR A 151 -16.58 -16.06 -2.02
N ARG A 152 -16.39 -16.24 -3.32
CA ARG A 152 -15.17 -15.88 -4.05
C ARG A 152 -15.38 -14.68 -4.97
N ARG A 153 -16.55 -14.00 -4.87
CA ARG A 153 -17.00 -12.94 -5.77
C ARG A 153 -16.89 -11.54 -5.15
N ALA A 154 -16.31 -11.43 -3.94
CA ALA A 154 -16.09 -10.15 -3.28
C ALA A 154 -14.75 -9.57 -3.77
N VAL A 155 -14.79 -8.96 -4.94
CA VAL A 155 -13.64 -8.39 -5.64
C VAL A 155 -13.97 -6.95 -6.00
N ALA A 156 -13.00 -6.05 -5.81
CA ALA A 156 -13.03 -4.67 -6.25
C ALA A 156 -11.77 -4.38 -7.08
N THR A 157 -11.90 -3.61 -8.16
CA THR A 157 -10.78 -3.22 -9.02
C THR A 157 -10.57 -1.72 -9.01
N THR A 158 -9.33 -1.29 -9.14
CA THR A 158 -8.99 0.13 -9.33
C THR A 158 -8.83 0.49 -10.80
N ALA A 159 -8.80 -0.51 -11.69
CA ALA A 159 -8.58 -0.31 -13.12
C ALA A 159 -9.74 0.41 -13.80
N VAL A 160 -9.44 1.45 -14.57
CA VAL A 160 -10.38 2.13 -15.46
C VAL A 160 -9.83 2.05 -16.88
N PRO A 161 -10.21 1.00 -17.66
CA PRO A 161 -9.58 0.68 -18.95
C PRO A 161 -9.67 1.78 -20.01
N ASN A 162 -10.65 2.67 -19.91
CA ASN A 162 -10.84 3.77 -20.85
C ASN A 162 -10.17 5.09 -20.40
N ILE A 163 -9.39 5.06 -19.32
CA ILE A 163 -8.62 6.21 -18.80
C ILE A 163 -7.18 5.84 -18.53
N ASP A 164 -6.94 4.80 -17.72
CA ASP A 164 -5.61 4.47 -17.22
C ASP A 164 -4.53 4.35 -18.31
N PRO A 165 -4.81 3.74 -19.50
CA PRO A 165 -3.80 3.65 -20.56
C PRO A 165 -3.37 4.99 -21.16
N TYR A 166 -4.14 6.05 -20.93
CA TYR A 166 -3.86 7.40 -21.46
C TYR A 166 -3.16 8.30 -20.45
N LEU A 167 -3.07 7.90 -19.17
CA LEU A 167 -2.30 8.62 -18.17
C LEU A 167 -0.81 8.50 -18.50
N LYS A 168 -0.11 9.63 -18.57
CA LYS A 168 1.33 9.66 -18.85
C LYS A 168 2.14 9.13 -17.67
N GLU A 169 1.70 9.45 -16.47
CA GLU A 169 2.32 9.12 -15.20
C GLU A 169 1.23 8.62 -14.25
N ASP A 170 1.61 8.05 -13.12
CA ASP A 170 0.72 7.67 -12.01
C ASP A 170 -0.48 6.78 -12.38
N VAL A 171 -0.29 5.83 -13.28
CA VAL A 171 -1.27 4.76 -13.48
C VAL A 171 -1.40 3.96 -12.17
N PRO A 172 -2.62 3.66 -11.68
CA PRO A 172 -2.80 2.95 -10.40
C PRO A 172 -1.94 1.69 -10.28
N CYS A 173 -1.12 1.63 -9.23
CA CYS A 173 -0.27 0.45 -8.97
C CYS A 173 -1.07 -0.70 -8.34
N LEU A 174 -1.95 -0.42 -7.39
CA LEU A 174 -2.96 -1.37 -6.90
C LEU A 174 -3.97 -1.63 -8.02
N ARG A 175 -4.24 -2.89 -8.33
CA ARG A 175 -5.16 -3.29 -9.42
C ARG A 175 -6.42 -3.96 -8.92
N GLU A 176 -6.32 -4.74 -7.84
CA GLU A 176 -7.43 -5.53 -7.33
C GLU A 176 -7.32 -5.71 -5.82
N VAL A 177 -8.47 -5.74 -5.16
CA VAL A 177 -8.66 -6.15 -3.77
C VAL A 177 -9.70 -7.26 -3.74
N GLN A 178 -9.38 -8.40 -3.13
CA GLN A 178 -10.32 -9.50 -2.93
C GLN A 178 -10.49 -9.78 -1.44
N LEU A 179 -11.73 -9.91 -1.00
CA LEU A 179 -12.11 -10.28 0.35
C LEU A 179 -12.48 -11.77 0.42
N ARG A 180 -11.90 -12.48 1.38
CA ARG A 180 -12.20 -13.87 1.69
C ARG A 180 -12.44 -13.99 3.19
N CYS A 181 -13.56 -14.57 3.60
CA CYS A 181 -13.96 -14.56 4.99
C CYS A 181 -14.46 -15.96 5.46
N PRO A 182 -13.57 -16.98 5.47
CA PRO A 182 -13.92 -18.29 6.00
C PRO A 182 -14.21 -18.23 7.51
N GLU A 183 -14.81 -19.30 8.04
CA GLU A 183 -14.98 -19.50 9.47
C GLU A 183 -13.78 -20.23 10.06
N ASP A 184 -13.41 -19.85 11.29
CA ASP A 184 -12.47 -20.62 12.11
C ASP A 184 -13.18 -21.80 12.83
N ALA A 185 -12.41 -22.56 13.61
CA ALA A 185 -12.93 -23.72 14.34
C ALA A 185 -13.99 -23.37 15.40
N GLU A 186 -13.95 -22.14 15.90
CA GLU A 186 -14.90 -21.58 16.87
C GLU A 186 -16.14 -20.95 16.21
N GLY A 187 -16.17 -20.92 14.87
CA GLY A 187 -17.26 -20.35 14.09
C GLY A 187 -17.21 -18.84 13.93
N ASN A 188 -16.09 -18.16 14.26
CA ASN A 188 -15.92 -16.75 13.95
C ASN A 188 -15.52 -16.55 12.50
N LEU A 189 -15.94 -15.45 11.92
CA LEU A 189 -15.47 -15.06 10.58
C LEU A 189 -14.04 -14.53 10.65
N VAL A 190 -13.21 -14.90 9.65
CA VAL A 190 -11.82 -14.47 9.54
C VAL A 190 -11.62 -13.78 8.20
N LEU A 191 -11.51 -12.46 8.21
CA LEU A 191 -11.34 -11.66 7.00
C LEU A 191 -9.89 -11.69 6.53
N ASN A 192 -9.62 -12.46 5.48
CA ASN A 192 -8.38 -12.40 4.72
C ASN A 192 -8.54 -11.43 3.55
N MET A 193 -7.51 -10.62 3.28
CA MET A 193 -7.50 -9.67 2.17
C MET A 193 -6.34 -10.00 1.24
N ASN A 194 -6.66 -10.14 -0.05
CA ASN A 194 -5.67 -10.31 -1.10
C ASN A 194 -5.63 -9.04 -1.96
N THR A 195 -4.43 -8.61 -2.34
CA THR A 195 -4.22 -7.49 -3.24
C THR A 195 -3.35 -7.87 -4.43
N MET A 196 -3.60 -7.25 -5.58
CA MET A 196 -2.80 -7.41 -6.78
C MET A 196 -2.26 -6.05 -7.22
N TRP A 197 -0.95 -5.99 -7.45
CA TRP A 197 -0.23 -4.79 -7.81
C TRP A 197 0.52 -4.98 -9.12
N ARG A 198 0.45 -3.99 -10.01
CA ARG A 198 1.27 -4.00 -11.24
C ARG A 198 2.73 -3.70 -10.94
N SER A 199 3.00 -2.86 -9.94
CA SER A 199 4.33 -2.36 -9.60
C SER A 199 4.33 -1.86 -8.15
N ARG A 200 5.44 -2.09 -7.41
CA ARG A 200 5.62 -1.60 -6.03
C ARG A 200 7.08 -1.33 -5.71
N ASP A 201 7.36 -0.15 -5.20
CA ASP A 201 8.62 0.16 -4.52
C ASP A 201 8.66 -0.58 -3.18
N LEU A 202 9.51 -1.60 -3.10
CA LEU A 202 9.62 -2.45 -1.91
C LEU A 202 10.30 -1.71 -0.76
N TYR A 203 11.28 -0.86 -1.06
CA TYR A 203 12.12 -0.26 -0.04
C TYR A 203 11.39 0.82 0.77
N LYS A 204 10.65 1.70 0.10
CA LYS A 204 10.03 2.87 0.74
C LYS A 204 8.52 2.77 0.84
N ALA A 205 7.85 2.48 -0.28
CA ALA A 205 6.40 2.59 -0.36
C ALA A 205 5.65 1.36 0.19
N TRP A 206 6.23 0.16 0.03
CA TRP A 206 5.58 -1.09 0.43
C TRP A 206 5.17 -1.09 1.92
N PRO A 207 6.03 -0.69 2.87
CA PRO A 207 5.67 -0.70 4.29
C PRO A 207 4.46 0.19 4.61
N ASP A 208 4.47 1.44 4.15
CA ASP A 208 3.38 2.39 4.41
C ASP A 208 2.08 1.94 3.72
N ASN A 209 2.19 1.42 2.49
CA ASN A 209 1.04 0.87 1.77
C ASN A 209 0.41 -0.32 2.50
N VAL A 210 1.22 -1.26 3.00
CA VAL A 210 0.70 -2.43 3.72
C VAL A 210 0.05 -2.01 5.04
N ILE A 211 0.64 -1.08 5.77
CA ILE A 211 0.01 -0.51 6.97
C ILE A 211 -1.35 0.09 6.63
N GLY A 212 -1.44 0.96 5.61
CA GLY A 212 -2.71 1.59 5.22
C GLY A 212 -3.75 0.58 4.74
N ILE A 213 -3.37 -0.37 3.88
CA ILE A 213 -4.29 -1.39 3.36
C ILE A 213 -4.76 -2.35 4.48
N THR A 214 -3.90 -2.74 5.40
CA THR A 214 -4.31 -3.58 6.54
C THR A 214 -5.12 -2.81 7.58
N PHE A 215 -4.93 -1.49 7.66
CA PHE A 215 -5.84 -0.61 8.40
C PHE A 215 -7.23 -0.59 7.75
N LEU A 216 -7.31 -0.44 6.43
CA LEU A 216 -8.57 -0.58 5.68
C LEU A 216 -9.19 -1.97 5.90
N GLN A 217 -8.38 -3.05 5.92
CA GLN A 217 -8.84 -4.40 6.21
C GLN A 217 -9.56 -4.47 7.56
N SER A 218 -9.06 -3.80 8.60
CA SER A 218 -9.69 -3.76 9.93
C SER A 218 -11.03 -2.99 9.92
N VAL A 219 -11.12 -1.90 9.16
CA VAL A 219 -12.36 -1.14 8.98
C VAL A 219 -13.41 -1.98 8.23
N VAL A 220 -12.98 -2.67 7.17
CA VAL A 220 -13.83 -3.60 6.40
C VAL A 220 -14.32 -4.77 7.27
N ALA A 221 -13.45 -5.32 8.13
CA ALA A 221 -13.84 -6.40 9.06
C ALA A 221 -14.98 -5.95 9.99
N LYS A 222 -14.88 -4.74 10.57
CA LYS A 222 -15.96 -4.16 11.38
C LYS A 222 -17.27 -3.96 10.59
N ALA A 223 -17.17 -3.46 9.37
CA ALA A 223 -18.35 -3.27 8.51
C ALA A 223 -19.03 -4.60 8.13
N ILE A 224 -18.24 -5.68 7.95
CA ILE A 224 -18.79 -7.03 7.74
C ILE A 224 -19.45 -7.55 9.02
N GLU A 225 -18.80 -7.37 10.19
CA GLU A 225 -19.33 -7.76 11.50
C GLU A 225 -20.70 -7.11 11.77
N GLU A 226 -20.82 -5.79 11.55
CA GLU A 226 -22.08 -5.06 11.72
C GLU A 226 -23.20 -5.59 10.80
N LYS A 227 -22.88 -5.93 9.56
CA LYS A 227 -23.84 -6.46 8.60
C LYS A 227 -24.20 -7.93 8.80
N ALA A 228 -23.23 -8.73 9.19
CA ALA A 228 -23.39 -10.17 9.43
C ALA A 228 -24.03 -10.49 10.79
N GLY A 229 -23.95 -9.54 11.76
CA GLY A 229 -24.43 -9.71 13.12
C GLY A 229 -23.63 -10.76 13.93
N ARG A 230 -22.36 -11.02 13.55
CA ARG A 230 -21.49 -11.99 14.19
C ARG A 230 -20.02 -11.53 14.14
N PRO A 231 -19.16 -11.96 15.10
CA PRO A 231 -17.79 -11.51 15.18
C PRO A 231 -16.97 -11.78 13.92
N VAL A 232 -16.15 -10.80 13.55
CA VAL A 232 -15.20 -10.88 12.42
C VAL A 232 -13.81 -10.49 12.87
N ARG A 233 -12.86 -11.45 12.81
CA ARG A 233 -11.44 -11.18 13.08
C ARG A 233 -10.72 -10.78 11.79
N VAL A 234 -9.72 -9.94 11.89
CA VAL A 234 -8.75 -9.75 10.81
C VAL A 234 -7.91 -11.01 10.68
N GLY A 235 -7.82 -11.55 9.49
CA GLY A 235 -7.00 -12.68 9.11
C GLY A 235 -5.71 -12.25 8.39
N SER A 236 -5.20 -13.10 7.49
CA SER A 236 -3.99 -12.79 6.75
C SER A 236 -4.19 -11.69 5.71
N TYR A 237 -3.07 -11.07 5.35
CA TYR A 237 -2.94 -10.19 4.20
C TYR A 237 -1.99 -10.82 3.19
N ALA A 238 -2.40 -10.98 1.95
CA ALA A 238 -1.57 -11.48 0.87
C ALA A 238 -1.50 -10.48 -0.26
N ASP A 239 -0.30 -10.28 -0.80
CA ASP A 239 -0.01 -9.25 -1.77
C ASP A 239 0.81 -9.88 -2.91
N TYR A 240 0.24 -9.85 -4.12
CA TYR A 240 0.94 -10.22 -5.33
C TYR A 240 1.37 -8.97 -6.08
N ALA A 241 2.67 -8.82 -6.31
CA ALA A 241 3.22 -7.76 -7.14
C ALA A 241 3.85 -8.34 -8.42
N SER A 242 3.41 -7.86 -9.59
CA SER A 242 4.00 -8.25 -10.89
C SER A 242 5.43 -7.72 -11.03
N SER A 243 5.74 -6.59 -10.37
CA SER A 243 7.06 -6.00 -10.21
C SER A 243 7.17 -5.48 -8.78
N LEU A 244 7.82 -6.26 -7.91
CA LEU A 244 8.25 -5.80 -6.59
C LEU A 244 9.73 -5.50 -6.70
N HIS A 245 10.09 -4.20 -6.57
CA HIS A 245 11.42 -3.76 -6.93
C HIS A 245 12.07 -2.87 -5.87
N ILE A 246 13.40 -2.83 -5.91
CA ILE A 246 14.23 -1.91 -5.15
C ILE A 246 14.97 -1.05 -6.17
N TYR A 247 14.72 0.25 -6.17
CA TYR A 247 15.37 1.17 -7.10
C TYR A 247 16.87 1.24 -6.87
N GLY A 248 17.63 1.27 -7.96
CA GLY A 248 19.08 1.39 -7.89
C GLY A 248 19.56 2.66 -7.16
N GLN A 249 18.83 3.77 -7.28
CA GLN A 249 19.10 5.00 -6.54
C GLN A 249 19.05 4.86 -5.02
N ASP A 250 18.34 3.84 -4.51
CA ASP A 250 18.16 3.61 -3.08
C ASP A 250 19.22 2.68 -2.48
N PHE A 251 20.05 2.04 -3.30
CA PHE A 251 21.07 1.10 -2.83
C PHE A 251 22.07 1.74 -1.84
N GLY A 252 22.39 3.02 -2.04
CA GLY A 252 23.27 3.76 -1.14
C GLY A 252 22.61 4.34 0.10
N ALA A 253 21.29 4.41 0.14
CA ALA A 253 20.56 5.09 1.21
C ALA A 253 20.73 4.43 2.58
N VAL A 254 20.94 3.11 2.62
CA VAL A 254 21.01 2.32 3.85
C VAL A 254 22.45 1.99 4.26
N GLY A 255 23.40 2.07 3.37
CA GLY A 255 24.81 1.71 3.65
C GLY A 255 25.86 2.72 3.22
N GLY A 256 25.44 3.87 2.65
CA GLY A 256 26.36 4.93 2.19
C GLY A 256 27.19 4.59 0.96
N ASP A 257 27.03 3.40 0.39
CA ASP A 257 27.83 2.90 -0.73
C ASP A 257 26.94 2.25 -1.80
N ALA A 258 26.70 2.97 -2.90
CA ALA A 258 25.87 2.49 -4.00
C ALA A 258 26.48 1.27 -4.71
N GLU A 259 27.80 1.10 -4.69
CA GLU A 259 28.47 -0.06 -5.32
C GLU A 259 28.26 -1.34 -4.52
N ARG A 260 28.28 -1.23 -3.17
CA ARG A 260 27.99 -2.34 -2.27
C ARG A 260 26.49 -2.59 -2.13
N GLY A 261 25.68 -1.57 -2.42
CA GLY A 261 24.25 -1.63 -2.36
C GLY A 261 23.73 -2.12 -1.00
N LEU A 262 22.60 -2.83 -1.04
CA LEU A 262 22.01 -3.43 0.16
C LEU A 262 22.83 -4.56 0.78
N LYS A 263 23.92 -5.00 0.13
CA LYS A 263 24.79 -6.00 0.73
C LYS A 263 25.33 -5.55 2.08
N SER A 264 25.77 -4.29 2.19
CA SER A 264 26.25 -3.74 3.46
C SER A 264 25.15 -3.71 4.53
N PHE A 265 23.90 -3.47 4.13
CA PHE A 265 22.76 -3.56 5.04
C PHE A 265 22.58 -4.99 5.57
N PHE A 266 22.52 -5.99 4.70
CA PHE A 266 22.33 -7.39 5.11
C PHE A 266 23.55 -8.00 5.78
N ASP A 267 24.74 -7.45 5.60
CA ASP A 267 25.95 -7.85 6.35
C ASP A 267 25.91 -7.34 7.83
N ASN A 268 25.16 -6.25 8.09
CA ASN A 268 25.08 -5.60 9.41
C ASN A 268 23.75 -5.81 10.13
N PHE A 269 22.70 -6.20 9.41
CA PHE A 269 21.36 -6.41 9.95
C PHE A 269 20.85 -7.78 9.57
N ASP A 270 20.57 -8.58 10.58
CA ASP A 270 19.74 -9.77 10.47
C ASP A 270 18.27 -9.46 10.75
N GLU A 271 17.41 -10.46 10.60
CA GLU A 271 15.96 -10.33 10.82
C GLU A 271 15.66 -9.92 12.28
N GLU A 272 16.38 -10.49 13.27
CA GLU A 272 16.18 -10.20 14.69
C GLU A 272 16.48 -8.73 14.99
N THR A 273 17.63 -8.23 14.52
CA THR A 273 18.02 -6.82 14.68
C THR A 273 17.05 -5.87 13.99
N TYR A 274 16.53 -6.27 12.81
CA TYR A 274 15.54 -5.49 12.08
C TYR A 274 14.21 -5.38 12.86
N LEU A 275 13.73 -6.49 13.39
CA LEU A 275 12.52 -6.53 14.22
C LEU A 275 12.68 -5.75 15.52
N ALA A 276 13.85 -5.82 16.16
CA ALA A 276 14.14 -5.07 17.38
C ALA A 276 14.13 -3.53 17.16
N ARG A 277 14.30 -3.07 15.94
CA ARG A 277 14.23 -1.65 15.55
C ARG A 277 12.85 -1.23 15.02
N SER A 278 11.96 -2.17 14.83
CA SER A 278 10.60 -1.94 14.38
C SER A 278 9.74 -1.40 15.52
N LEU A 279 8.72 -0.57 15.22
CA LEU A 279 7.87 0.02 16.23
C LEU A 279 6.64 -0.85 16.48
N THR A 280 6.19 -0.86 17.72
CA THR A 280 4.87 -1.41 18.07
C THR A 280 3.74 -0.50 17.57
N SER A 281 2.53 -1.04 17.46
CA SER A 281 1.33 -0.26 17.15
C SER A 281 1.15 0.94 18.10
N GLU A 282 1.40 0.75 19.39
CA GLU A 282 1.28 1.83 20.38
C GLU A 282 2.31 2.93 20.15
N MET A 283 3.58 2.54 20.00
CA MET A 283 4.66 3.51 19.71
C MET A 283 4.38 4.28 18.42
N ALA A 284 4.00 3.58 17.35
CA ALA A 284 3.73 4.21 16.06
C ALA A 284 2.48 5.10 16.11
N ARG A 285 1.41 4.69 16.81
CA ARG A 285 0.23 5.52 17.06
C ARG A 285 0.62 6.88 17.63
N ASP A 286 1.43 6.87 18.69
CA ASP A 286 1.75 8.08 19.46
C ASP A 286 2.85 8.93 18.80
N MET A 287 3.82 8.30 18.14
CA MET A 287 4.98 8.99 17.56
C MET A 287 4.79 9.41 16.10
N LEU A 288 3.96 8.69 15.33
CA LEU A 288 3.82 8.90 13.89
C LEU A 288 2.37 9.18 13.48
N VAL A 289 1.44 8.24 13.75
CA VAL A 289 0.11 8.26 13.13
C VAL A 289 -0.71 9.45 13.62
N ILE A 290 -0.93 9.57 14.95
CA ILE A 290 -1.72 10.69 15.52
C ILE A 290 -1.07 12.05 15.26
N PRO A 291 0.26 12.23 15.43
CA PRO A 291 0.90 13.50 15.08
C PRO A 291 0.72 13.92 13.63
N GLN A 292 0.86 12.98 12.69
CA GLN A 292 0.67 13.26 11.27
C GLN A 292 -0.78 13.58 10.92
N LEU A 293 -1.75 12.85 11.50
CA LEU A 293 -3.17 13.17 11.33
C LEU A 293 -3.51 14.56 11.90
N LYS A 294 -2.97 14.93 13.07
CA LYS A 294 -3.13 16.28 13.64
C LYS A 294 -2.47 17.36 12.78
N GLU A 295 -1.31 17.06 12.18
CA GLU A 295 -0.66 17.99 11.24
C GLU A 295 -1.49 18.22 9.97
N LEU A 296 -2.18 17.20 9.45
CA LEU A 296 -3.11 17.36 8.32
C LEU A 296 -4.24 18.35 8.66
N LEU A 297 -4.65 18.44 9.93
CA LEU A 297 -5.68 19.37 10.40
C LEU A 297 -5.13 20.76 10.71
N SER A 298 -3.82 21.01 10.54
CA SER A 298 -3.25 22.34 10.70
C SER A 298 -3.87 23.35 9.72
N PRO A 299 -4.11 24.61 10.12
CA PRO A 299 -4.69 25.62 9.22
C PRO A 299 -3.92 25.76 7.90
N ARG A 300 -2.60 25.55 7.95
CA ARG A 300 -1.72 25.57 6.78
C ARG A 300 -2.06 24.45 5.78
N LEU A 301 -2.13 23.21 6.24
CA LEU A 301 -2.41 22.06 5.35
C LEU A 301 -3.86 22.00 4.93
N VAL A 302 -4.81 22.36 5.81
CA VAL A 302 -6.24 22.48 5.46
C VAL A 302 -6.42 23.46 4.30
N ALA A 303 -5.76 24.62 4.36
CA ALA A 303 -5.83 25.60 3.26
C ALA A 303 -5.07 25.13 2.02
N GLN A 304 -3.88 24.57 2.18
CA GLN A 304 -3.04 24.08 1.08
C GLN A 304 -3.74 22.99 0.26
N TRP A 305 -4.33 22.00 0.94
CA TRP A 305 -5.00 20.86 0.33
C TRP A 305 -6.50 21.11 0.10
N ARG A 306 -7.03 22.29 0.50
CA ARG A 306 -8.44 22.64 0.37
C ARG A 306 -9.39 21.60 0.98
N PHE A 307 -9.03 21.05 2.15
CA PHE A 307 -9.82 20.03 2.79
C PHE A 307 -11.26 20.48 3.05
N PRO A 308 -12.27 19.78 2.52
CA PRO A 308 -13.66 20.03 2.85
C PRO A 308 -13.96 19.59 4.29
N ASN A 309 -15.01 20.15 4.89
CA ASN A 309 -15.42 19.78 6.26
C ASN A 309 -15.67 18.28 6.45
N ALA A 310 -16.04 17.54 5.39
CA ALA A 310 -16.20 16.10 5.45
C ALA A 310 -14.88 15.39 5.69
N SER A 311 -13.80 15.77 4.99
CA SER A 311 -12.45 15.22 5.18
C SER A 311 -11.89 15.57 6.56
N ILE A 312 -12.12 16.80 7.04
CA ILE A 312 -11.71 17.23 8.38
C ILE A 312 -12.37 16.34 9.44
N ARG A 313 -13.70 16.20 9.41
CA ARG A 313 -14.42 15.31 10.34
C ARG A 313 -13.98 13.86 10.26
N MET A 314 -13.66 13.37 9.08
CA MET A 314 -13.13 12.01 8.90
C MET A 314 -11.79 11.84 9.62
N ILE A 315 -10.84 12.77 9.44
CA ILE A 315 -9.53 12.73 10.12
C ILE A 315 -9.70 12.83 11.63
N GLU A 316 -10.55 13.74 12.13
CA GLU A 316 -10.90 13.84 13.55
C GLU A 316 -11.49 12.53 14.10
N GLY A 317 -12.36 11.86 13.33
CA GLY A 317 -12.93 10.56 13.67
C GLY A 317 -11.87 9.46 13.78
N ILE A 318 -10.92 9.41 12.85
CA ILE A 318 -9.81 8.46 12.88
C ILE A 318 -8.95 8.67 14.13
N ILE A 319 -8.62 9.93 14.48
CA ILE A 319 -7.87 10.27 15.68
C ILE A 319 -8.62 9.80 16.92
N ALA A 320 -9.92 10.13 17.05
CA ALA A 320 -10.73 9.72 18.19
C ALA A 320 -10.83 8.19 18.34
N ASP A 321 -10.98 7.46 17.24
CA ASP A 321 -11.04 6.00 17.23
C ASP A 321 -9.69 5.35 17.62
N LEU A 322 -8.57 5.98 17.25
CA LEU A 322 -7.23 5.55 17.68
C LEU A 322 -6.95 5.87 19.16
N GLU A 323 -7.32 7.07 19.63
CA GLU A 323 -7.13 7.49 21.02
C GLU A 323 -8.00 6.67 21.99
N SER A 324 -9.21 6.28 21.57
CA SER A 324 -10.11 5.42 22.37
C SER A 324 -9.78 3.92 22.28
N GLY A 325 -8.85 3.51 21.43
CA GLY A 325 -8.53 2.10 21.18
C GLY A 325 -9.60 1.34 20.38
N LYS A 326 -10.57 2.02 19.80
CA LYS A 326 -11.59 1.43 18.93
C LYS A 326 -10.97 0.98 17.59
N LEU A 327 -9.94 1.67 17.11
CA LEU A 327 -9.08 1.26 16.03
C LEU A 327 -7.65 1.03 16.56
N ARG A 328 -6.97 0.05 15.99
CA ARG A 328 -5.56 -0.24 16.28
C ARG A 328 -4.69 0.28 15.13
N ALA A 329 -3.69 1.09 15.46
CA ALA A 329 -2.74 1.62 14.48
C ALA A 329 -1.84 0.54 13.88
#